data_5cd418850591fd297cc3986633fc0e7b
#
_entry.id   5cd418850591fd297cc3986633fc0e7b
#
_cell.length_a   1.000
_cell.length_b   1.000
_cell.length_c   1.000
_cell.angle_alpha   90.00
_cell.angle_beta   90.00
_cell.angle_gamma   90.00
#
_symmetry.space_group_name_H-M   'P 1'
#
loop_
_entity.id
_entity.type
_entity.pdbx_description
1 polymer ?
#
loop_
_entity_poly.entity_id
_entity_poly.type
_entity_poly.pdbx_seq_one_letter_code
_entity_poly.pdbx_strand_id
1 'polypeptide(L)'
;MRPARIIAAAGLALALAFCGTGAWTYARARGDDGLAYGRQRDAALTDGRRAIAVLNTLDASSPERARAGIRAWRAASTGPLRDELGRTEPRTGASARGTVTEAAVTALDPRAGTAKLIAAVRVEVTPAGSKTPTTDRKRLEAVLARTAAGTWKVQALNAVPLARTATEEDAR
;
A
#
# COMPACT_ATOMS: atom_id res chain seq x y z
N MET A 1 -25.71 58.56 13.05
CA MET A 1 -24.82 57.50 12.52
C MET A 1 -25.55 56.76 11.43
N ARG A 2 -24.99 56.60 10.27
CA ARG A 2 -25.70 56.02 9.07
C ARG A 2 -25.89 54.52 9.28
N PRO A 3 -27.11 53.98 9.19
CA PRO A 3 -27.42 52.54 9.44
C PRO A 3 -26.59 51.59 8.61
N ALA A 4 -26.20 52.00 7.41
CA ALA A 4 -25.34 51.20 6.52
C ALA A 4 -23.96 50.86 7.13
N ARG A 5 -23.38 51.70 7.98
CA ARG A 5 -22.08 51.42 8.64
C ARG A 5 -22.19 50.37 9.73
N ILE A 6 -23.34 50.31 10.42
CA ILE A 6 -23.61 49.35 11.48
C ILE A 6 -23.80 47.95 10.85
N ILE A 7 -24.52 47.86 9.73
CA ILE A 7 -24.74 46.59 8.99
C ILE A 7 -23.43 46.08 8.43
N ALA A 8 -22.58 46.92 7.84
CA ALA A 8 -21.27 46.56 7.34
C ALA A 8 -20.33 46.07 8.44
N ALA A 9 -20.34 46.72 9.62
CA ALA A 9 -19.53 46.30 10.76
C ALA A 9 -19.99 44.96 11.35
N ALA A 10 -21.32 44.73 11.43
CA ALA A 10 -21.88 43.44 11.87
C ALA A 10 -21.54 42.29 10.90
N GLY A 11 -21.62 42.53 9.60
CA GLY A 11 -21.23 41.55 8.56
C GLY A 11 -19.76 41.17 8.63
N LEU A 12 -18.88 42.19 8.84
CA LEU A 12 -17.44 41.92 8.97
C LEU A 12 -17.11 41.14 10.24
N ALA A 13 -17.76 41.45 11.36
CA ALA A 13 -17.58 40.71 12.62
C ALA A 13 -18.02 39.25 12.52
N LEU A 14 -19.14 38.99 11.84
CA LEU A 14 -19.63 37.61 11.56
C LEU A 14 -18.66 36.87 10.66
N ALA A 15 -18.14 37.47 9.60
CA ALA A 15 -17.17 36.85 8.71
C ALA A 15 -15.85 36.50 9.42
N LEU A 16 -15.34 37.41 10.27
CA LEU A 16 -14.14 37.17 11.08
C LEU A 16 -14.36 36.06 12.13
N ALA A 17 -15.53 36.00 12.77
CA ALA A 17 -15.89 34.92 13.70
C ALA A 17 -15.96 33.55 12.95
N PHE A 18 -16.53 33.53 11.76
CA PHE A 18 -16.61 32.29 10.94
C PHE A 18 -15.23 31.84 10.46
N CYS A 19 -14.37 32.75 10.00
CA CYS A 19 -12.99 32.45 9.64
C CYS A 19 -12.16 31.99 10.84
N GLY A 20 -12.35 32.63 12.01
CA GLY A 20 -11.65 32.26 13.26
C GLY A 20 -12.02 30.85 13.74
N THR A 21 -13.31 30.50 13.73
CA THR A 21 -13.76 29.14 14.09
C THR A 21 -13.28 28.09 13.10
N GLY A 22 -13.28 28.40 11.78
CA GLY A 22 -12.74 27.52 10.75
C GLY A 22 -11.23 27.27 10.91
N ALA A 23 -10.44 28.29 11.18
CA ALA A 23 -9.01 28.20 11.45
C ALA A 23 -8.71 27.41 12.74
N TRP A 24 -9.49 27.63 13.79
CA TRP A 24 -9.37 26.91 15.06
C TRP A 24 -9.69 25.43 14.92
N THR A 25 -10.80 25.06 14.25
CA THR A 25 -11.17 23.65 14.00
C THR A 25 -10.15 22.96 13.11
N TYR A 26 -9.61 23.66 12.11
CA TYR A 26 -8.54 23.14 11.25
C TYR A 26 -7.22 22.91 12.02
N ALA A 27 -6.83 23.84 12.88
CA ALA A 27 -5.64 23.70 13.72
C ALA A 27 -5.79 22.55 14.72
N ARG A 28 -6.98 22.40 15.33
CA ARG A 28 -7.29 21.31 16.24
C ARG A 28 -7.30 19.96 15.54
N ALA A 29 -7.88 19.87 14.33
CA ALA A 29 -7.88 18.66 13.52
C ALA A 29 -6.47 18.23 13.07
N ARG A 30 -5.54 19.17 12.90
CA ARG A 30 -4.13 18.85 12.63
C ARG A 30 -3.39 18.23 13.80
N GLY A 31 -3.79 18.56 15.03
CA GLY A 31 -3.23 18.00 16.27
C GLY A 31 -3.98 16.76 16.78
N ASP A 32 -5.01 16.28 16.05
CA ASP A 32 -5.78 15.11 16.43
C ASP A 32 -5.01 13.83 16.08
N ASP A 33 -4.58 13.09 17.12
CA ASP A 33 -3.83 11.84 16.98
C ASP A 33 -4.63 10.78 16.20
N GLY A 34 -5.96 10.80 16.33
CA GLY A 34 -6.84 9.89 15.58
C GLY A 34 -6.78 10.14 14.07
N LEU A 35 -6.79 11.42 13.65
CA LEU A 35 -6.66 11.79 12.24
C LEU A 35 -5.24 11.53 11.72
N ALA A 36 -4.23 11.71 12.55
CA ALA A 36 -2.84 11.40 12.20
C ALA A 36 -2.67 9.89 11.99
N TYR A 37 -3.24 9.07 12.87
CA TYR A 37 -3.26 7.62 12.75
C TYR A 37 -4.00 7.17 11.47
N GLY A 38 -5.20 7.74 11.21
CA GLY A 38 -5.98 7.45 10.00
C GLY A 38 -5.18 7.72 8.73
N ARG A 39 -4.55 8.88 8.62
CA ARG A 39 -3.70 9.24 7.48
C ARG A 39 -2.54 8.27 7.27
N GLN A 40 -1.87 7.85 8.35
CA GLN A 40 -0.77 6.88 8.25
C GLN A 40 -1.26 5.50 7.84
N ARG A 41 -2.43 5.07 8.35
CA ARG A 41 -3.06 3.81 7.97
C ARG A 41 -3.41 3.79 6.48
N ASP A 42 -4.01 4.86 5.96
CA ASP A 42 -4.40 4.98 4.56
C ASP A 42 -3.18 5.06 3.63
N ALA A 43 -2.13 5.75 4.05
CA ALA A 43 -0.85 5.78 3.34
C ALA A 43 -0.20 4.39 3.29
N ALA A 44 -0.15 3.67 4.43
CA ALA A 44 0.38 2.31 4.49
C ALA A 44 -0.43 1.35 3.61
N LEU A 45 -1.77 1.47 3.60
CA LEU A 45 -2.62 0.66 2.74
C LEU A 45 -2.37 0.94 1.25
N THR A 46 -2.31 2.21 0.87
CA THR A 46 -2.12 2.64 -0.53
C THR A 46 -0.76 2.21 -1.06
N ASP A 47 0.31 2.53 -0.33
CA ASP A 47 1.67 2.18 -0.73
C ASP A 47 1.90 0.67 -0.69
N GLY A 48 1.36 -0.02 0.34
CA GLY A 48 1.44 -1.46 0.47
C GLY A 48 0.76 -2.20 -0.67
N ARG A 49 -0.46 -1.80 -1.06
CA ARG A 49 -1.16 -2.38 -2.23
C ARG A 49 -0.33 -2.24 -3.50
N ARG A 50 0.23 -1.04 -3.73
CA ARG A 50 1.08 -0.79 -4.91
C ARG A 50 2.34 -1.63 -4.86
N ALA A 51 3.03 -1.69 -3.73
CA ALA A 51 4.26 -2.46 -3.58
C ALA A 51 4.03 -3.98 -3.74
N ILE A 52 2.95 -4.54 -3.15
CA ILE A 52 2.58 -5.95 -3.32
C ILE A 52 2.28 -6.26 -4.79
N ALA A 53 1.56 -5.41 -5.52
CA ALA A 53 1.30 -5.60 -6.94
C ALA A 53 2.60 -5.63 -7.76
N VAL A 54 3.52 -4.69 -7.48
CA VAL A 54 4.84 -4.64 -8.12
C VAL A 54 5.64 -5.90 -7.83
N LEU A 55 5.71 -6.35 -6.57
CA LEU A 55 6.47 -7.55 -6.16
C LEU A 55 5.91 -8.86 -6.75
N ASN A 56 4.65 -8.87 -7.19
CA ASN A 56 4.03 -10.00 -7.88
C ASN A 56 3.98 -9.82 -9.41
N THR A 57 4.66 -8.81 -9.96
CA THR A 57 4.70 -8.54 -11.40
C THR A 57 6.13 -8.61 -11.90
N LEU A 58 6.36 -9.42 -12.94
CA LEU A 58 7.64 -9.56 -13.62
C LEU A 58 7.41 -9.83 -15.10
N ASP A 59 7.94 -8.99 -15.97
CA ASP A 59 8.07 -9.31 -17.39
C ASP A 59 9.45 -9.94 -17.63
N ALA A 60 9.47 -11.25 -17.81
CA ALA A 60 10.67 -12.04 -18.05
C ALA A 60 10.83 -12.45 -19.53
N SER A 61 10.14 -11.76 -20.45
CA SER A 61 10.20 -12.05 -21.89
C SER A 61 11.55 -11.69 -22.53
N SER A 62 12.34 -10.79 -21.88
CA SER A 62 13.73 -10.52 -22.26
C SER A 62 14.59 -10.25 -21.01
N PRO A 63 15.94 -10.39 -21.11
CA PRO A 63 16.84 -10.10 -20.01
C PRO A 63 16.72 -8.63 -19.50
N GLU A 64 16.52 -7.68 -20.41
CA GLU A 64 16.40 -6.25 -20.10
C GLU A 64 15.13 -5.99 -19.31
N ARG A 65 14.00 -6.62 -19.69
CA ARG A 65 12.71 -6.50 -18.99
C ARG A 65 12.78 -7.16 -17.62
N ALA A 66 13.39 -8.34 -17.53
CA ALA A 66 13.62 -9.02 -16.26
C ALA A 66 14.46 -8.15 -15.30
N ARG A 67 15.56 -7.53 -15.79
CA ARG A 67 16.35 -6.57 -14.99
C ARG A 67 15.53 -5.37 -14.54
N ALA A 68 14.68 -4.82 -15.42
CA ALA A 68 13.80 -3.71 -15.07
C ALA A 68 12.81 -4.11 -13.98
N GLY A 69 12.22 -5.30 -14.07
CA GLY A 69 11.32 -5.83 -13.03
C GLY A 69 12.01 -6.00 -11.68
N ILE A 70 13.21 -6.59 -11.64
CA ILE A 70 13.99 -6.73 -10.40
C ILE A 70 14.34 -5.35 -9.80
N ARG A 71 14.69 -4.35 -10.63
CA ARG A 71 14.88 -2.98 -10.12
C ARG A 71 13.60 -2.41 -9.50
N ALA A 72 12.44 -2.65 -10.12
CA ALA A 72 11.15 -2.23 -9.59
C ALA A 72 10.83 -2.94 -8.26
N TRP A 73 11.11 -4.22 -8.12
CA TRP A 73 10.97 -4.97 -6.87
C TRP A 73 11.83 -4.38 -5.76
N ARG A 74 13.10 -4.09 -6.05
CA ARG A 74 14.01 -3.45 -5.09
C ARG A 74 13.55 -2.04 -4.71
N ALA A 75 12.96 -1.30 -5.62
CA ALA A 75 12.41 0.02 -5.34
C ALA A 75 11.16 -0.03 -4.44
N ALA A 76 10.34 -1.10 -4.56
CA ALA A 76 9.15 -1.33 -3.76
C ALA A 76 9.45 -1.96 -2.37
N SER A 77 10.68 -2.44 -2.16
CA SER A 77 11.11 -3.13 -0.93
C SER A 77 12.13 -2.33 -0.12
N THR A 78 12.33 -2.75 1.13
CA THR A 78 13.32 -2.19 2.07
C THR A 78 13.88 -3.30 2.97
N GLY A 79 14.96 -3.03 3.69
CA GLY A 79 15.58 -3.96 4.64
C GLY A 79 15.94 -5.30 4.01
N PRO A 80 15.79 -6.42 4.76
CA PRO A 80 16.22 -7.75 4.33
C PRO A 80 15.67 -8.17 2.96
N LEU A 81 14.40 -7.89 2.68
CA LEU A 81 13.78 -8.23 1.39
C LEU A 81 14.48 -7.50 0.23
N ARG A 82 14.81 -6.22 0.39
CA ARG A 82 15.55 -5.47 -0.63
C ARG A 82 16.94 -6.04 -0.88
N ASP A 83 17.61 -6.49 0.18
CA ASP A 83 18.96 -7.07 0.09
C ASP A 83 18.92 -8.42 -0.61
N GLU A 84 17.93 -9.25 -0.33
CA GLU A 84 17.69 -10.52 -1.00
C GLU A 84 17.40 -10.32 -2.48
N LEU A 85 16.48 -9.41 -2.83
CA LEU A 85 16.18 -9.06 -4.21
C LEU A 85 17.38 -8.45 -4.96
N GLY A 86 18.33 -7.86 -4.22
CA GLY A 86 19.59 -7.35 -4.77
C GLY A 86 20.54 -8.46 -5.28
N ARG A 87 20.40 -9.68 -4.76
CA ARG A 87 21.18 -10.85 -5.16
C ARG A 87 20.50 -11.67 -6.26
N THR A 88 19.25 -11.32 -6.60
CA THR A 88 18.47 -12.04 -7.62
C THR A 88 19.02 -11.73 -9.00
N GLU A 89 19.43 -12.77 -9.72
CA GLU A 89 19.86 -12.65 -11.10
C GLU A 89 18.65 -12.64 -12.05
N PRO A 90 18.66 -11.75 -13.05
CA PRO A 90 17.62 -11.71 -14.05
C PRO A 90 17.69 -12.96 -14.97
N ARG A 91 16.58 -13.66 -15.08
CA ARG A 91 16.41 -14.81 -15.98
C ARG A 91 15.22 -14.59 -16.89
N THR A 92 15.33 -15.03 -18.12
CA THR A 92 14.19 -15.10 -19.05
C THR A 92 13.33 -16.33 -18.72
N GLY A 93 12.03 -16.20 -18.95
CA GLY A 93 11.10 -17.28 -18.65
C GLY A 93 9.64 -16.81 -18.65
N ALA A 94 8.85 -17.41 -17.79
CA ALA A 94 7.46 -17.04 -17.61
C ALA A 94 7.35 -15.60 -17.06
N SER A 95 6.41 -14.85 -17.62
CA SER A 95 6.06 -13.50 -17.11
C SER A 95 4.87 -13.62 -16.16
N ALA A 96 4.84 -12.77 -15.15
CA ALA A 96 3.75 -12.70 -14.16
C ALA A 96 3.21 -11.28 -14.05
N ARG A 97 1.89 -11.14 -13.85
CA ARG A 97 1.21 -9.89 -13.56
C ARG A 97 0.36 -10.05 -12.30
N GLY A 98 0.74 -9.37 -11.25
CA GLY A 98 0.02 -9.34 -9.97
C GLY A 98 -0.97 -8.19 -9.88
N THR A 99 -2.20 -8.50 -9.48
CA THR A 99 -3.24 -7.48 -9.17
C THR A 99 -3.75 -7.72 -7.76
N VAL A 100 -3.63 -6.73 -6.89
CA VAL A 100 -4.21 -6.79 -5.55
C VAL A 100 -5.71 -6.54 -5.66
N THR A 101 -6.52 -7.55 -5.40
CA THR A 101 -7.98 -7.46 -5.42
C THR A 101 -8.52 -6.86 -4.13
N GLU A 102 -7.96 -7.28 -3.00
CA GLU A 102 -8.35 -6.82 -1.67
C GLU A 102 -7.11 -6.64 -0.80
N ALA A 103 -7.15 -5.70 0.12
CA ALA A 103 -6.12 -5.57 1.15
C ALA A 103 -6.66 -4.82 2.36
N ALA A 104 -6.13 -5.17 3.53
CA ALA A 104 -6.42 -4.49 4.79
C ALA A 104 -5.16 -4.36 5.64
N VAL A 105 -5.06 -3.24 6.37
CA VAL A 105 -4.06 -3.07 7.43
C VAL A 105 -4.57 -3.81 8.66
N THR A 106 -3.81 -4.78 9.13
CA THR A 106 -4.13 -5.59 10.31
C THR A 106 -3.45 -5.09 11.58
N ALA A 107 -2.31 -4.41 11.43
CA ALA A 107 -1.61 -3.74 12.53
C ALA A 107 -0.87 -2.51 12.01
N LEU A 108 -0.79 -1.46 12.83
CA LEU A 108 -0.01 -0.25 12.56
C LEU A 108 0.60 0.26 13.86
N ASP A 109 1.92 0.44 13.86
CA ASP A 109 2.65 1.18 14.88
C ASP A 109 3.22 2.47 14.25
N PRO A 110 2.56 3.62 14.48
CA PRO A 110 3.01 4.91 13.95
C PRO A 110 4.37 5.36 14.49
N ARG A 111 4.72 4.97 15.72
CA ARG A 111 5.99 5.36 16.39
C ARG A 111 7.16 4.56 15.84
N ALA A 112 7.00 3.24 15.74
CA ALA A 112 8.00 2.37 15.12
C ALA A 112 8.05 2.55 13.59
N GLY A 113 7.03 3.16 12.97
CA GLY A 113 6.92 3.27 11.52
C GLY A 113 6.76 1.91 10.85
N THR A 114 6.01 0.98 11.48
CA THR A 114 5.76 -0.36 10.94
C THR A 114 4.26 -0.61 10.75
N ALA A 115 3.91 -1.39 9.74
CA ALA A 115 2.54 -1.84 9.50
C ALA A 115 2.51 -3.28 8.99
N LYS A 116 1.41 -3.99 9.29
CA LYS A 116 1.12 -5.30 8.70
C LYS A 116 -0.10 -5.19 7.81
N LEU A 117 -0.01 -5.78 6.62
CA LEU A 117 -1.11 -5.89 5.68
C LEU A 117 -1.38 -7.35 5.37
N ILE A 118 -2.66 -7.67 5.18
CA ILE A 118 -3.08 -8.88 4.49
C ILE A 118 -3.67 -8.49 3.15
N ALA A 119 -3.34 -9.25 2.09
CA ALA A 119 -3.80 -8.96 0.74
C ALA A 119 -4.20 -10.23 0.00
N ALA A 120 -5.28 -10.15 -0.77
CA ALA A 120 -5.63 -11.12 -1.80
C ALA A 120 -5.08 -10.61 -3.15
N VAL A 121 -4.32 -11.47 -3.82
CA VAL A 121 -3.64 -11.14 -5.08
C VAL A 121 -4.04 -12.14 -6.14
N ARG A 122 -4.49 -11.63 -7.29
CA ARG A 122 -4.61 -12.41 -8.53
C ARG A 122 -3.30 -12.30 -9.27
N VAL A 123 -2.71 -13.44 -9.64
CA VAL A 123 -1.48 -13.50 -10.41
C VAL A 123 -1.78 -14.20 -11.74
N GLU A 124 -1.61 -13.50 -12.83
CA GLU A 124 -1.68 -14.04 -14.19
C GLU A 124 -0.26 -14.41 -14.62
N VAL A 125 -0.03 -15.67 -14.91
CA VAL A 125 1.27 -16.20 -15.34
C VAL A 125 1.19 -16.60 -16.79
N THR A 126 2.04 -16.01 -17.62
CA THR A 126 2.19 -16.38 -19.04
C THR A 126 3.48 -17.18 -19.19
N PRO A 127 3.42 -18.50 -19.47
CA PRO A 127 4.60 -19.31 -19.69
C PRO A 127 5.42 -18.82 -20.88
N ALA A 128 6.72 -19.10 -20.88
CA ALA A 128 7.58 -18.77 -22.00
C ALA A 128 7.08 -19.49 -23.27
N GLY A 129 6.96 -18.76 -24.39
CA GLY A 129 6.46 -19.29 -25.66
C GLY A 129 4.94 -19.46 -25.75
N SER A 130 4.18 -19.22 -24.67
CA SER A 130 2.71 -19.25 -24.67
C SER A 130 2.13 -17.85 -24.78
N LYS A 131 0.93 -17.76 -25.37
CA LYS A 131 0.11 -16.53 -25.38
C LYS A 131 -1.06 -16.62 -24.39
N THR A 132 -1.31 -17.79 -23.82
CA THR A 132 -2.44 -18.03 -22.92
C THR A 132 -1.98 -17.96 -21.47
N PRO A 133 -2.41 -16.96 -20.68
CA PRO A 133 -2.08 -16.88 -19.27
C PRO A 133 -2.88 -17.89 -18.46
N THR A 134 -2.30 -18.36 -17.38
CA THR A 134 -2.99 -19.06 -16.30
C THR A 134 -3.19 -18.10 -15.13
N THR A 135 -4.30 -18.22 -14.41
CA THR A 135 -4.60 -17.36 -13.27
C THR A 135 -4.51 -18.14 -11.97
N ASP A 136 -3.77 -17.60 -11.01
CA ASP A 136 -3.68 -18.10 -9.64
C ASP A 136 -4.14 -17.03 -8.65
N ARG A 137 -4.61 -17.44 -7.47
CA ARG A 137 -5.00 -16.55 -6.37
C ARG A 137 -4.16 -16.87 -5.14
N LYS A 138 -3.56 -15.83 -4.58
CA LYS A 138 -2.70 -15.93 -3.40
C LYS A 138 -3.20 -15.03 -2.30
N ARG A 139 -3.06 -15.48 -1.05
CA ARG A 139 -3.20 -14.62 0.12
C ARG A 139 -1.80 -14.36 0.66
N LEU A 140 -1.48 -13.10 0.83
CA LEU A 140 -0.16 -12.65 1.26
C LEU A 140 -0.27 -11.82 2.52
N GLU A 141 0.67 -11.99 3.44
CA GLU A 141 0.93 -11.07 4.54
C GLU A 141 2.20 -10.28 4.21
N ALA A 142 2.11 -8.97 4.31
CA ALA A 142 3.22 -8.05 4.10
C ALA A 142 3.53 -7.27 5.38
N VAL A 143 4.80 -7.21 5.75
CA VAL A 143 5.31 -6.28 6.75
C VAL A 143 5.87 -5.08 6.02
N LEU A 144 5.39 -3.89 6.37
CA LEU A 144 5.83 -2.61 5.81
C LEU A 144 6.67 -1.85 6.82
N ALA A 145 7.64 -1.11 6.31
CA ALA A 145 8.37 -0.11 7.07
C ALA A 145 8.28 1.25 6.37
N ARG A 146 8.12 2.31 7.18
CA ARG A 146 8.09 3.68 6.70
C ARG A 146 9.52 4.19 6.52
N THR A 147 9.82 4.69 5.34
CA THR A 147 11.13 5.29 5.03
C THR A 147 11.25 6.69 5.64
N ALA A 148 12.47 7.22 5.70
CA ALA A 148 12.71 8.62 6.13
C ALA A 148 11.97 9.64 5.25
N ALA A 149 11.69 9.31 3.99
CA ALA A 149 10.89 10.12 3.08
C ALA A 149 9.36 10.01 3.33
N GLY A 150 8.91 9.22 4.33
CA GLY A 150 7.50 9.08 4.69
C GLY A 150 6.73 8.05 3.88
N THR A 151 7.33 7.40 2.87
CA THR A 151 6.70 6.35 2.06
C THR A 151 6.80 4.98 2.73
N TRP A 152 5.81 4.11 2.50
CA TRP A 152 5.82 2.75 3.03
C TRP A 152 6.36 1.78 1.99
N LYS A 153 7.30 0.90 2.41
CA LYS A 153 7.89 -0.14 1.56
C LYS A 153 7.80 -1.50 2.24
N VAL A 154 7.75 -2.55 1.42
CA VAL A 154 7.67 -3.93 1.93
C VAL A 154 9.03 -4.37 2.46
N GLN A 155 9.05 -4.81 3.72
CA GLN A 155 10.22 -5.35 4.39
C GLN A 155 10.23 -6.87 4.40
N ALA A 156 9.04 -7.49 4.45
CA ALA A 156 8.85 -8.93 4.33
C ALA A 156 7.51 -9.23 3.63
N LEU A 157 7.46 -10.31 2.88
CA LEU A 157 6.28 -10.77 2.16
C LEU A 157 6.18 -12.30 2.29
N ASN A 158 5.09 -12.78 2.90
CA ASN A 158 4.87 -14.19 3.18
C ASN A 158 3.55 -14.66 2.55
N ALA A 159 3.53 -15.88 2.02
CA ALA A 159 2.29 -16.53 1.63
C ALA A 159 1.56 -17.01 2.89
N VAL A 160 0.25 -16.72 2.98
CA VAL A 160 -0.62 -17.28 4.02
C VAL A 160 -1.24 -18.55 3.46
N PRO A 161 -0.95 -19.73 4.04
CA PRO A 161 -1.57 -20.97 3.61
C PRO A 161 -3.09 -20.85 3.73
N LEU A 162 -3.83 -21.25 2.70
CA LEU A 162 -5.25 -21.51 2.84
C LEU A 162 -5.36 -22.76 3.73
N ALA A 163 -6.05 -22.66 4.87
CA ALA A 163 -6.40 -23.84 5.62
C ALA A 163 -7.18 -24.77 4.67
N ARG A 164 -6.61 -25.93 4.33
CA ARG A 164 -7.37 -26.99 3.69
C ARG A 164 -8.48 -27.33 4.66
N THR A 165 -9.72 -27.13 4.27
CA THR A 165 -10.84 -27.75 4.97
C THR A 165 -10.57 -29.24 4.97
N ALA A 166 -10.31 -29.79 6.16
CA ALA A 166 -10.20 -31.23 6.39
C ALA A 166 -11.58 -31.86 6.17
N THR A 167 -11.92 -32.14 4.94
CA THR A 167 -13.22 -32.78 4.58
C THR A 167 -13.02 -33.86 3.51
N GLU A 168 -11.86 -34.49 3.43
CA GLU A 168 -11.70 -35.59 2.45
C GLU A 168 -10.82 -36.76 2.93
N GLU A 169 -10.66 -36.94 4.24
CA GLU A 169 -9.86 -38.07 4.74
C GLU A 169 -10.62 -39.06 5.64
N ASP A 170 -11.96 -38.94 5.74
CA ASP A 170 -12.76 -39.90 6.52
C ASP A 170 -13.79 -40.69 5.67
N ALA A 171 -13.46 -40.93 4.39
CA ALA A 171 -14.22 -41.75 3.48
C ALA A 171 -13.35 -42.81 2.82
N ARG A 172 -12.66 -43.67 3.64
CA ARG A 172 -12.11 -44.96 3.17
C ARG A 172 -12.12 -45.97 4.32
#